data_dc925b2ad0a3cece9042feb8467748d3
#
_entry.id   dc925b2ad0a3cece9042feb8467748d3
#
_cell.length_a   1.000
_cell.length_b   1.000
_cell.length_c   1.000
_cell.angle_alpha   90.00
_cell.angle_beta   90.00
_cell.angle_gamma   90.00
#
_symmetry.space_group_name_H-M   'P 1'
#
loop_
_entity.id
_entity.type
_entity.pdbx_description
1 polymer ?
#
loop_
_entity_poly.entity_id
_entity_poly.type
_entity_poly.pdbx_seq_one_letter_code
_entity_poly.pdbx_strand_id
1 'polypeptide(L)'
;MAKIVRTDRELEVPNVDAALRRAGHELVLLPDGVSEPDLIAATREAELILMCYTPIGKNAIDAARRLKGIVKYGVGIDAIDIAAAKARGIPVVNVPEYAEETVAEGAMTLMLALAKKLRPIARAMDRDGWIWPETRWMGLDLAGKTLGLIGLGHIGAKVARMAGAGFRMRVLAYDPHAEAARFAAAGVVRQAELRAMLKECDVVSVHCVLNAETKGLVGAAEFRAMKPTALFVNVSRGAIVDEAALLGALRDGQIAGAALDVYSQEPLAKSGHPLSALHAVDNVVLFPHLTFFTKEATERLEEDTLARAFEILEGRKVLVKSRDPRLRGQTAGVVFAD
;
A
#
# COMPACT_ATOMS: atom_id res chain seq x y z
N MET A 1 -18.02 25.03 -15.78
CA MET A 1 -18.54 23.68 -15.49
C MET A 1 -17.65 22.69 -16.21
N ALA A 2 -16.98 21.78 -15.49
CA ALA A 2 -16.10 20.75 -16.04
C ALA A 2 -16.72 19.37 -15.79
N LYS A 3 -16.45 18.39 -16.66
CA LYS A 3 -16.78 16.99 -16.44
C LYS A 3 -15.62 16.30 -15.74
N ILE A 4 -15.91 15.68 -14.60
CA ILE A 4 -14.96 14.97 -13.76
C ILE A 4 -15.38 13.51 -13.70
N VAL A 5 -14.46 12.60 -13.93
CA VAL A 5 -14.68 11.15 -13.75
C VAL A 5 -13.90 10.71 -12.51
N ARG A 6 -14.61 10.11 -11.52
CA ARG A 6 -14.00 9.46 -10.37
C ARG A 6 -14.25 7.97 -10.47
N THR A 7 -13.19 7.20 -10.51
CA THR A 7 -13.25 5.73 -10.44
C THR A 7 -13.34 5.26 -8.98
N ASP A 8 -13.55 3.97 -8.79
CA ASP A 8 -13.49 3.33 -7.46
C ASP A 8 -14.49 3.96 -6.47
N ARG A 9 -15.76 4.11 -6.88
CA ARG A 9 -16.80 4.78 -6.08
C ARG A 9 -17.02 4.13 -4.72
N GLU A 10 -16.68 2.85 -4.56
CA GLU A 10 -16.78 2.08 -3.33
C GLU A 10 -15.77 2.57 -2.25
N LEU A 11 -14.67 3.21 -2.66
CA LEU A 11 -13.86 4.00 -1.74
C LEU A 11 -14.53 5.37 -1.56
N GLU A 12 -15.27 5.51 -0.49
CA GLU A 12 -16.05 6.71 -0.20
C GLU A 12 -15.16 7.89 0.18
N VAL A 13 -15.31 8.99 -0.53
CA VAL A 13 -14.69 10.29 -0.27
C VAL A 13 -15.77 11.40 -0.37
N PRO A 14 -16.73 11.39 0.56
CA PRO A 14 -17.97 12.17 0.44
C PRO A 14 -17.73 13.68 0.39
N ASN A 15 -16.69 14.18 1.07
CA ASN A 15 -16.37 15.60 1.05
C ASN A 15 -15.83 16.04 -0.31
N VAL A 16 -15.06 15.18 -1.00
CA VAL A 16 -14.59 15.42 -2.37
C VAL A 16 -15.77 15.51 -3.32
N ASP A 17 -16.64 14.49 -3.29
CA ASP A 17 -17.81 14.43 -4.18
C ASP A 17 -18.74 15.62 -3.97
N ALA A 18 -19.02 15.97 -2.72
CA ALA A 18 -19.88 17.08 -2.38
C ALA A 18 -19.27 18.44 -2.77
N ALA A 19 -17.97 18.65 -2.55
CA ALA A 19 -17.29 19.90 -2.89
C ALA A 19 -17.26 20.14 -4.40
N LEU A 20 -16.96 19.11 -5.21
CA LEU A 20 -16.93 19.22 -6.67
C LEU A 20 -18.33 19.53 -7.24
N ARG A 21 -19.39 18.89 -6.72
CA ARG A 21 -20.77 19.19 -7.11
C ARG A 21 -21.20 20.60 -6.70
N ARG A 22 -20.87 21.05 -5.47
CA ARG A 22 -21.15 22.43 -5.02
C ARG A 22 -20.44 23.49 -5.87
N ALA A 23 -19.26 23.17 -6.41
CA ALA A 23 -18.55 24.04 -7.34
C ALA A 23 -19.15 24.07 -8.76
N GLY A 24 -20.26 23.33 -8.99
CA GLY A 24 -20.97 23.31 -10.26
C GLY A 24 -20.34 22.39 -11.31
N HIS A 25 -19.52 21.44 -10.93
CA HIS A 25 -18.95 20.44 -11.85
C HIS A 25 -19.88 19.24 -12.03
N GLU A 26 -19.84 18.61 -13.21
CA GLU A 26 -20.44 17.31 -13.48
C GLU A 26 -19.51 16.22 -12.94
N LEU A 27 -19.99 15.41 -11.98
CA LEU A 27 -19.23 14.32 -11.39
C LEU A 27 -19.83 12.97 -11.76
N VAL A 28 -19.10 12.19 -12.55
CA VAL A 28 -19.42 10.81 -12.94
C VAL A 28 -18.66 9.86 -12.04
N LEU A 29 -19.37 8.99 -11.34
CA LEU A 29 -18.78 7.96 -10.46
C LEU A 29 -18.81 6.60 -11.16
N LEU A 30 -17.65 5.97 -11.28
CA LEU A 30 -17.51 4.62 -11.84
C LEU A 30 -17.21 3.61 -10.72
N PRO A 31 -17.74 2.38 -10.81
CA PRO A 31 -17.47 1.33 -9.83
C PRO A 31 -16.02 0.85 -9.92
N ASP A 32 -15.54 0.20 -8.85
CA ASP A 32 -14.36 -0.64 -8.91
C ASP A 32 -14.53 -1.77 -9.95
N GLY A 33 -13.46 -2.12 -10.65
CA GLY A 33 -13.52 -3.13 -11.71
C GLY A 33 -14.28 -2.70 -12.96
N VAL A 34 -14.50 -1.39 -13.18
CA VAL A 34 -15.08 -0.89 -14.42
C VAL A 34 -14.29 -1.40 -15.64
N SER A 35 -14.99 -1.84 -16.69
CA SER A 35 -14.32 -2.32 -17.90
C SER A 35 -13.56 -1.20 -18.63
N GLU A 36 -12.46 -1.54 -19.32
CA GLU A 36 -11.71 -0.54 -20.08
C GLU A 36 -12.57 0.17 -21.13
N PRO A 37 -13.47 -0.49 -21.90
CA PRO A 37 -14.36 0.21 -22.82
C PRO A 37 -15.28 1.22 -22.13
N ASP A 38 -15.85 0.88 -20.97
CA ASP A 38 -16.74 1.78 -20.22
C ASP A 38 -15.96 2.95 -19.61
N LEU A 39 -14.74 2.70 -19.10
CA LEU A 39 -13.83 3.75 -18.66
C LEU A 39 -13.49 4.74 -19.79
N ILE A 40 -13.13 4.21 -20.96
CA ILE A 40 -12.86 5.02 -22.17
C ILE A 40 -14.09 5.87 -22.56
N ALA A 41 -15.27 5.28 -22.56
CA ALA A 41 -16.51 5.98 -22.87
C ALA A 41 -16.79 7.13 -21.90
N ALA A 42 -16.62 6.87 -20.59
CA ALA A 42 -16.85 7.87 -19.54
C ALA A 42 -15.83 9.03 -19.58
N THR A 43 -14.55 8.71 -19.86
CA THR A 43 -13.45 9.68 -19.82
C THR A 43 -13.30 10.52 -21.08
N ARG A 44 -13.97 10.17 -22.20
CA ARG A 44 -13.82 10.85 -23.49
C ARG A 44 -13.87 12.37 -23.44
N GLU A 45 -14.82 12.93 -22.70
CA GLU A 45 -15.04 14.38 -22.53
C GLU A 45 -14.65 14.86 -21.12
N ALA A 46 -13.96 14.01 -20.33
CA ALA A 46 -13.52 14.38 -18.99
C ALA A 46 -12.40 15.42 -19.05
N GLU A 47 -12.47 16.39 -18.15
CA GLU A 47 -11.42 17.39 -17.94
C GLU A 47 -10.51 17.00 -16.77
N LEU A 48 -10.99 16.15 -15.85
CA LEU A 48 -10.24 15.64 -14.72
C LEU A 48 -10.61 14.18 -14.48
N ILE A 49 -9.60 13.35 -14.22
CA ILE A 49 -9.79 11.98 -13.71
C ILE A 49 -9.28 11.94 -12.28
N LEU A 50 -10.15 11.52 -11.35
CA LEU A 50 -9.78 11.11 -9.99
C LEU A 50 -9.81 9.58 -9.95
N MET A 51 -8.71 8.93 -9.51
CA MET A 51 -8.61 7.46 -9.52
C MET A 51 -7.92 6.94 -8.26
N CYS A 52 -8.24 5.70 -7.88
CA CYS A 52 -7.54 5.00 -6.80
C CYS A 52 -6.94 3.65 -7.26
N TYR A 53 -7.75 2.66 -7.54
CA TYR A 53 -7.30 1.31 -7.92
C TYR A 53 -7.44 1.02 -9.41
N THR A 54 -8.47 1.57 -10.04
CA THR A 54 -8.77 1.34 -11.47
C THR A 54 -7.59 1.75 -12.36
N PRO A 55 -7.07 0.86 -13.24
CA PRO A 55 -5.98 1.21 -14.13
C PRO A 55 -6.35 2.28 -15.14
N ILE A 56 -5.55 3.35 -15.20
CA ILE A 56 -5.67 4.40 -16.23
C ILE A 56 -4.55 4.20 -17.25
N GLY A 57 -4.82 3.34 -18.22
CA GLY A 57 -3.89 2.99 -19.29
C GLY A 57 -3.86 4.01 -20.42
N LYS A 58 -2.91 3.80 -21.35
CA LYS A 58 -2.72 4.64 -22.54
C LYS A 58 -4.01 4.88 -23.32
N ASN A 59 -4.82 3.83 -23.55
CA ASN A 59 -6.05 3.95 -24.33
C ASN A 59 -7.06 4.94 -23.71
N ALA A 60 -7.25 4.87 -22.41
CA ALA A 60 -8.14 5.79 -21.69
C ALA A 60 -7.59 7.22 -21.71
N ILE A 61 -6.27 7.38 -21.53
CA ILE A 61 -5.61 8.69 -21.60
C ILE A 61 -5.74 9.26 -23.01
N ASP A 62 -5.47 8.50 -24.05
CA ASP A 62 -5.54 8.97 -25.45
C ASP A 62 -6.97 9.35 -25.88
N ALA A 63 -7.96 8.61 -25.41
CA ALA A 63 -9.37 8.86 -25.68
C ALA A 63 -9.91 10.14 -25.01
N ALA A 64 -9.34 10.55 -23.88
CA ALA A 64 -9.79 11.70 -23.08
C ALA A 64 -9.27 13.01 -23.70
N ARG A 65 -10.04 13.55 -24.68
CA ARG A 65 -9.61 14.68 -25.51
C ARG A 65 -9.45 16.00 -24.76
N ARG A 66 -10.20 16.20 -23.67
CA ARG A 66 -10.24 17.43 -22.87
C ARG A 66 -9.50 17.32 -21.54
N LEU A 67 -8.79 16.20 -21.33
CA LEU A 67 -8.14 15.92 -20.04
C LEU A 67 -7.07 16.95 -19.69
N LYS A 68 -7.21 17.56 -18.54
CA LYS A 68 -6.31 18.58 -17.99
C LYS A 68 -5.39 18.01 -16.91
N GLY A 69 -5.73 16.87 -16.30
CA GLY A 69 -4.93 16.23 -15.27
C GLY A 69 -5.54 14.95 -14.74
N ILE A 70 -4.69 14.17 -14.04
CA ILE A 70 -5.07 12.95 -13.32
C ILE A 70 -4.63 13.09 -11.88
N VAL A 71 -5.56 12.94 -10.93
CA VAL A 71 -5.27 12.91 -9.49
C VAL A 71 -5.49 11.50 -8.98
N LYS A 72 -4.43 10.89 -8.49
CA LYS A 72 -4.48 9.67 -7.70
C LYS A 72 -4.82 10.04 -6.25
N TYR A 73 -6.03 9.75 -5.79
CA TYR A 73 -6.35 9.87 -4.37
C TYR A 73 -5.81 8.66 -3.60
N GLY A 74 -4.54 8.78 -3.22
CA GLY A 74 -3.71 7.76 -2.57
C GLY A 74 -2.24 7.87 -2.97
N VAL A 75 -1.41 6.94 -2.47
CA VAL A 75 0.06 7.00 -2.61
C VAL A 75 0.55 6.36 -3.91
N GLY A 76 0.15 5.11 -4.17
CA GLY A 76 0.71 4.29 -5.26
C GLY A 76 0.24 4.72 -6.63
N ILE A 77 1.15 4.84 -7.57
CA ILE A 77 0.89 5.30 -8.95
C ILE A 77 1.06 4.20 -9.99
N ASP A 78 1.10 2.97 -9.55
CA ASP A 78 1.42 1.80 -10.40
C ASP A 78 0.34 1.53 -11.45
N ALA A 79 -0.90 1.94 -11.18
CA ALA A 79 -2.05 1.79 -12.06
C ALA A 79 -2.20 2.89 -13.13
N ILE A 80 -1.24 3.85 -13.23
CA ILE A 80 -1.32 4.97 -14.18
C ILE A 80 -0.21 4.85 -15.22
N ASP A 81 -0.55 4.92 -16.51
CA ASP A 81 0.44 5.10 -17.57
C ASP A 81 0.95 6.55 -17.60
N ILE A 82 1.92 6.81 -16.71
CA ILE A 82 2.52 8.15 -16.57
C ILE A 82 3.26 8.57 -17.84
N ALA A 83 3.83 7.62 -18.59
CA ALA A 83 4.52 7.92 -19.84
C ALA A 83 3.54 8.44 -20.91
N ALA A 84 2.37 7.81 -21.04
CA ALA A 84 1.32 8.27 -21.94
C ALA A 84 0.78 9.65 -21.52
N ALA A 85 0.54 9.88 -20.24
CA ALA A 85 0.10 11.18 -19.73
C ALA A 85 1.13 12.28 -20.03
N LYS A 86 2.41 12.00 -19.73
CA LYS A 86 3.54 12.91 -19.99
C LYS A 86 3.67 13.25 -21.49
N ALA A 87 3.53 12.27 -22.38
CA ALA A 87 3.60 12.49 -23.83
C ALA A 87 2.53 13.46 -24.34
N ARG A 88 1.39 13.57 -23.63
CA ARG A 88 0.30 14.51 -23.90
C ARG A 88 0.37 15.81 -23.09
N GLY A 89 1.41 16.00 -22.28
CA GLY A 89 1.51 17.16 -21.39
C GLY A 89 0.45 17.19 -20.29
N ILE A 90 -0.13 16.05 -19.93
CA ILE A 90 -1.15 15.92 -18.88
C ILE A 90 -0.47 15.68 -17.54
N PRO A 91 -0.61 16.59 -16.56
CA PRO A 91 -0.06 16.39 -15.21
C PRO A 91 -0.73 15.21 -14.49
N VAL A 92 0.10 14.40 -13.84
CA VAL A 92 -0.31 13.35 -12.92
C VAL A 92 0.18 13.70 -11.52
N VAL A 93 -0.69 13.64 -10.55
CA VAL A 93 -0.34 13.90 -9.15
C VAL A 93 -0.98 12.87 -8.23
N ASN A 94 -0.31 12.56 -7.14
CA ASN A 94 -0.82 11.71 -6.08
C ASN A 94 -0.85 12.45 -4.73
N VAL A 95 -1.43 11.81 -3.73
CA VAL A 95 -1.47 12.29 -2.33
C VAL A 95 -0.56 11.36 -1.50
N PRO A 96 0.75 11.67 -1.37
CA PRO A 96 1.71 10.71 -0.81
C PRO A 96 1.72 10.66 0.73
N GLU A 97 1.36 11.74 1.44
CA GLU A 97 1.66 11.94 2.86
C GLU A 97 0.48 11.66 3.80
N TYR A 98 -0.74 11.43 3.26
CA TYR A 98 -1.97 11.38 4.04
C TYR A 98 -2.05 10.24 5.07
N ALA A 99 -1.39 9.11 4.80
CA ALA A 99 -1.55 7.87 5.57
C ALA A 99 -0.24 7.25 6.06
N GLU A 100 0.88 7.99 6.09
CA GLU A 100 2.17 7.41 6.44
C GLU A 100 2.19 6.84 7.87
N GLU A 101 1.68 7.59 8.85
CA GLU A 101 1.56 7.14 10.25
C GLU A 101 0.52 6.03 10.35
N THR A 102 -0.63 6.20 9.69
CA THR A 102 -1.75 5.25 9.69
C THR A 102 -1.34 3.86 9.17
N VAL A 103 -0.62 3.81 8.05
CA VAL A 103 -0.13 2.52 7.51
C VAL A 103 0.94 1.92 8.42
N ALA A 104 1.78 2.74 9.07
CA ALA A 104 2.75 2.25 10.03
C ALA A 104 2.05 1.63 11.27
N GLU A 105 1.01 2.27 11.80
CA GLU A 105 0.17 1.72 12.86
C GLU A 105 -0.54 0.44 12.41
N GLY A 106 -1.05 0.40 11.18
CA GLY A 106 -1.63 -0.80 10.57
C GLY A 106 -0.64 -1.96 10.49
N ALA A 107 0.60 -1.69 10.06
CA ALA A 107 1.66 -2.71 10.03
C ALA A 107 1.96 -3.25 11.43
N MET A 108 2.05 -2.39 12.45
CA MET A 108 2.23 -2.80 13.85
C MET A 108 1.03 -3.59 14.36
N THR A 109 -0.19 -3.19 14.01
CA THR A 109 -1.42 -3.91 14.38
C THR A 109 -1.43 -5.32 13.80
N LEU A 110 -1.11 -5.48 12.52
CA LEU A 110 -1.02 -6.78 11.86
C LEU A 110 0.09 -7.65 12.46
N MET A 111 1.24 -7.06 12.77
CA MET A 111 2.35 -7.72 13.45
C MET A 111 1.94 -8.25 14.83
N LEU A 112 1.27 -7.41 15.62
CA LEU A 112 0.77 -7.77 16.96
C LEU A 112 -0.33 -8.84 16.88
N ALA A 113 -1.27 -8.70 15.95
CA ALA A 113 -2.34 -9.69 15.76
C ALA A 113 -1.76 -11.07 15.45
N LEU A 114 -0.70 -11.13 14.66
CA LEU A 114 0.01 -12.34 14.33
C LEU A 114 0.81 -12.88 15.53
N ALA A 115 1.63 -12.03 16.16
CA ALA A 115 2.48 -12.40 17.30
C ALA A 115 1.66 -12.88 18.50
N LYS A 116 0.48 -12.33 18.73
CA LYS A 116 -0.42 -12.73 19.85
C LYS A 116 -1.48 -13.73 19.44
N LYS A 117 -1.43 -14.28 18.23
CA LYS A 117 -2.42 -15.25 17.70
C LYS A 117 -3.86 -14.77 17.84
N LEU A 118 -4.10 -13.47 17.63
CA LEU A 118 -5.40 -12.84 17.89
C LEU A 118 -6.52 -13.52 17.11
N ARG A 119 -6.32 -13.79 15.80
CA ARG A 119 -7.34 -14.39 14.94
C ARG A 119 -7.77 -15.80 15.37
N PRO A 120 -6.86 -16.79 15.56
CA PRO A 120 -7.27 -18.13 15.98
C PRO A 120 -7.83 -18.14 17.40
N ILE A 121 -7.34 -17.30 18.33
CA ILE A 121 -7.89 -17.18 19.68
C ILE A 121 -9.30 -16.61 19.64
N ALA A 122 -9.55 -15.53 18.91
CA ALA A 122 -10.88 -14.94 18.78
C ALA A 122 -11.88 -15.96 18.20
N ARG A 123 -11.51 -16.66 17.10
CA ARG A 123 -12.33 -17.73 16.52
C ARG A 123 -12.66 -18.85 17.49
N ALA A 124 -11.69 -19.25 18.32
CA ALA A 124 -11.91 -20.27 19.34
C ALA A 124 -12.85 -19.78 20.44
N MET A 125 -12.72 -18.53 20.87
CA MET A 125 -13.63 -17.90 21.83
C MET A 125 -15.06 -17.82 21.29
N ASP A 126 -15.25 -17.42 20.03
CA ASP A 126 -16.57 -17.35 19.39
C ASP A 126 -17.23 -18.72 19.28
N ARG A 127 -16.45 -19.78 19.02
CA ARG A 127 -16.95 -21.15 18.88
C ARG A 127 -17.23 -21.85 20.19
N ASP A 128 -16.27 -21.73 21.16
CA ASP A 128 -16.21 -22.59 22.36
C ASP A 128 -16.58 -21.80 23.64
N GLY A 129 -16.73 -20.48 23.56
CA GLY A 129 -17.00 -19.57 24.69
C GLY A 129 -15.77 -19.30 25.57
N TRP A 130 -14.99 -20.31 25.91
CA TRP A 130 -13.75 -20.20 26.69
C TRP A 130 -12.71 -21.20 26.24
N ILE A 131 -11.44 -20.77 26.27
CA ILE A 131 -10.27 -21.65 26.01
C ILE A 131 -9.25 -21.55 27.14
N TRP A 132 -8.57 -22.67 27.38
CA TRP A 132 -7.49 -22.73 28.38
C TRP A 132 -6.12 -22.54 27.75
N PRO A 133 -5.08 -22.09 28.49
CA PRO A 133 -3.72 -21.98 27.99
C PRO A 133 -3.20 -23.34 27.52
N GLU A 134 -3.04 -23.48 26.21
CA GLU A 134 -2.45 -24.62 25.53
C GLU A 134 -1.31 -24.15 24.63
N THR A 135 -0.33 -25.01 24.35
CA THR A 135 0.82 -24.67 23.51
C THR A 135 0.42 -24.10 22.13
N ARG A 136 -0.68 -24.57 21.56
CA ARG A 136 -1.18 -24.05 20.27
C ARG A 136 -1.57 -22.57 20.32
N TRP A 137 -1.91 -22.03 21.50
CA TRP A 137 -2.27 -20.63 21.70
C TRP A 137 -1.08 -19.75 22.10
N MET A 138 0.09 -20.35 22.31
CA MET A 138 1.26 -19.61 22.75
C MET A 138 1.70 -18.60 21.69
N GLY A 139 1.67 -17.32 22.06
CA GLY A 139 2.13 -16.21 21.23
C GLY A 139 3.62 -15.93 21.38
N LEU A 140 4.05 -14.85 20.75
CA LEU A 140 5.42 -14.33 20.74
C LEU A 140 5.44 -12.93 21.39
N ASP A 141 6.43 -12.66 22.23
CA ASP A 141 6.73 -11.28 22.65
C ASP A 141 7.59 -10.58 21.60
N LEU A 142 7.29 -9.30 21.33
CA LEU A 142 8.09 -8.49 20.41
C LEU A 142 9.34 -7.91 21.10
N ALA A 143 9.27 -7.67 22.42
CA ALA A 143 10.39 -7.12 23.18
C ALA A 143 11.63 -8.00 23.08
N GLY A 144 12.77 -7.40 22.70
CA GLY A 144 14.03 -8.10 22.51
C GLY A 144 14.14 -8.90 21.20
N LYS A 145 13.10 -8.91 20.36
CA LYS A 145 13.12 -9.53 19.04
C LYS A 145 13.72 -8.61 17.98
N THR A 146 14.09 -9.18 16.85
CA THR A 146 14.65 -8.45 15.71
C THR A 146 13.58 -8.29 14.63
N LEU A 147 13.32 -7.02 14.24
CA LEU A 147 12.50 -6.65 13.10
C LEU A 147 13.39 -6.34 11.90
N GLY A 148 13.13 -6.96 10.76
CA GLY A 148 13.73 -6.64 9.47
C GLY A 148 12.76 -5.83 8.61
N LEU A 149 13.17 -4.66 8.15
CA LEU A 149 12.40 -3.83 7.23
C LEU A 149 12.97 -3.96 5.81
N ILE A 150 12.11 -4.33 4.86
CA ILE A 150 12.43 -4.30 3.42
C ILE A 150 11.92 -2.96 2.89
N GLY A 151 12.82 -1.99 2.77
CA GLY A 151 12.52 -0.58 2.48
C GLY A 151 12.47 0.29 3.74
N LEU A 152 13.22 1.40 3.70
CA LEU A 152 13.28 2.42 4.77
C LEU A 152 12.79 3.78 4.25
N GLY A 153 11.62 3.77 3.59
CA GLY A 153 10.88 4.95 3.18
C GLY A 153 10.21 5.66 4.38
N HIS A 154 9.25 6.55 4.09
CA HIS A 154 8.53 7.30 5.13
C HIS A 154 7.78 6.36 6.10
N ILE A 155 7.06 5.37 5.58
CA ILE A 155 6.30 4.40 6.39
C ILE A 155 7.27 3.48 7.16
N GLY A 156 8.29 2.93 6.49
CA GLY A 156 9.27 2.05 7.14
C GLY A 156 10.01 2.73 8.31
N ALA A 157 10.35 4.02 8.18
CA ALA A 157 10.96 4.78 9.27
C ALA A 157 10.02 4.97 10.48
N LYS A 158 8.71 5.15 10.23
CA LYS A 158 7.69 5.25 11.30
C LYS A 158 7.51 3.91 12.00
N VAL A 159 7.45 2.81 11.25
CA VAL A 159 7.42 1.44 11.82
C VAL A 159 8.69 1.19 12.66
N ALA A 160 9.88 1.59 12.17
CA ALA A 160 11.12 1.45 12.91
C ALA A 160 11.06 2.16 14.27
N ARG A 161 10.56 3.41 14.28
CA ARG A 161 10.37 4.20 15.52
C ARG A 161 9.40 3.50 16.48
N MET A 162 8.25 3.06 16.00
CA MET A 162 7.24 2.37 16.83
C MET A 162 7.79 1.05 17.40
N ALA A 163 8.42 0.24 16.57
CA ALA A 163 8.98 -1.05 16.97
C ALA A 163 10.18 -0.90 17.93
N GLY A 164 11.09 0.03 17.62
CA GLY A 164 12.30 0.26 18.43
C GLY A 164 11.96 0.91 19.76
N ALA A 165 11.32 2.08 19.76
CA ALA A 165 11.04 2.84 20.97
C ALA A 165 9.87 2.24 21.78
N GLY A 166 8.78 1.83 21.11
CA GLY A 166 7.58 1.33 21.79
C GLY A 166 7.71 -0.12 22.24
N PHE A 167 8.23 -0.99 21.39
CA PHE A 167 8.31 -2.43 21.66
C PHE A 167 9.71 -2.93 21.99
N ARG A 168 10.73 -2.07 22.03
CA ARG A 168 12.12 -2.42 22.35
C ARG A 168 12.67 -3.51 21.44
N MET A 169 12.28 -3.50 20.18
CA MET A 169 12.84 -4.39 19.17
C MET A 169 14.19 -3.87 18.66
N ARG A 170 15.09 -4.77 18.28
CA ARG A 170 16.23 -4.44 17.44
C ARG A 170 15.72 -4.29 16.00
N VAL A 171 15.95 -3.14 15.36
CA VAL A 171 15.46 -2.90 14.00
C VAL A 171 16.62 -2.91 13.01
N LEU A 172 16.52 -3.78 12.01
CA LEU A 172 17.40 -3.86 10.86
C LEU A 172 16.63 -3.39 9.61
N ALA A 173 17.31 -2.82 8.62
CA ALA A 173 16.67 -2.53 7.35
C ALA A 173 17.59 -2.81 6.16
N TYR A 174 16.99 -3.34 5.10
CA TYR A 174 17.53 -3.43 3.77
C TYR A 174 16.84 -2.41 2.87
N ASP A 175 17.59 -1.42 2.43
CA ASP A 175 17.18 -0.44 1.42
C ASP A 175 18.43 0.02 0.66
N PRO A 176 18.64 -0.45 -0.58
CA PRO A 176 19.82 -0.13 -1.36
C PRO A 176 19.88 1.33 -1.79
N HIS A 177 18.71 2.02 -1.84
CA HIS A 177 18.61 3.39 -2.35
C HIS A 177 18.58 4.44 -1.23
N ALA A 178 18.39 4.03 0.03
CA ALA A 178 18.37 4.98 1.15
C ALA A 178 19.78 5.40 1.57
N GLU A 179 19.96 6.69 1.81
CA GLU A 179 21.21 7.26 2.31
C GLU A 179 21.50 6.82 3.76
N ALA A 180 22.79 6.75 4.10
CA ALA A 180 23.23 6.35 5.44
C ALA A 180 22.62 7.20 6.56
N ALA A 181 22.45 8.50 6.33
CA ALA A 181 21.81 9.42 7.27
C ALA A 181 20.39 9.02 7.66
N ARG A 182 19.63 8.41 6.71
CA ARG A 182 18.26 7.93 6.98
C ARG A 182 18.21 6.78 7.98
N PHE A 183 19.16 5.84 7.87
CA PHE A 183 19.28 4.73 8.84
C PHE A 183 19.62 5.26 10.24
N ALA A 184 20.57 6.19 10.33
CA ALA A 184 20.95 6.81 11.59
C ALA A 184 19.78 7.59 12.23
N ALA A 185 19.06 8.40 11.45
CA ALA A 185 17.91 9.16 11.92
C ALA A 185 16.75 8.27 12.40
N ALA A 186 16.58 7.10 11.78
CA ALA A 186 15.55 6.12 12.17
C ALA A 186 16.01 5.20 13.33
N GLY A 187 17.24 5.26 13.79
CA GLY A 187 17.81 4.36 14.78
C GLY A 187 17.88 2.90 14.32
N VAL A 188 18.14 2.69 13.03
CA VAL A 188 18.07 1.40 12.35
C VAL A 188 19.46 0.94 11.90
N VAL A 189 19.77 -0.33 12.07
CA VAL A 189 21.01 -0.93 11.57
C VAL A 189 20.85 -1.28 10.08
N ARG A 190 21.69 -0.68 9.24
CA ARG A 190 21.69 -0.97 7.80
C ARG A 190 22.21 -2.38 7.52
N GLN A 191 21.52 -3.08 6.63
CA GLN A 191 21.95 -4.36 6.08
C GLN A 191 22.21 -4.23 4.57
N ALA A 192 23.39 -4.66 4.13
CA ALA A 192 23.77 -4.59 2.72
C ALA A 192 23.12 -5.72 1.89
N GLU A 193 22.85 -6.87 2.54
CA GLU A 193 22.37 -8.07 1.89
C GLU A 193 21.04 -8.52 2.50
N LEU A 194 19.99 -8.62 1.66
CA LEU A 194 18.64 -8.98 2.10
C LEU A 194 18.61 -10.31 2.86
N ARG A 195 19.19 -11.38 2.28
CA ARG A 195 19.17 -12.71 2.90
C ARG A 195 19.96 -12.79 4.20
N ALA A 196 21.01 -11.98 4.35
CA ALA A 196 21.74 -11.89 5.61
C ALA A 196 20.84 -11.31 6.71
N MET A 197 20.11 -10.23 6.40
CA MET A 197 19.12 -9.64 7.30
C MET A 197 18.02 -10.66 7.68
N LEU A 198 17.45 -11.36 6.70
CA LEU A 198 16.35 -12.30 6.92
C LEU A 198 16.70 -13.42 7.92
N LYS A 199 17.94 -13.91 7.93
CA LYS A 199 18.42 -14.93 8.88
C LYS A 199 18.38 -14.47 10.34
N GLU A 200 18.55 -13.17 10.59
CA GLU A 200 18.56 -12.60 11.93
C GLU A 200 17.15 -12.27 12.45
N CYS A 201 16.18 -12.08 11.56
CA CYS A 201 14.89 -11.50 11.89
C CYS A 201 13.90 -12.51 12.49
N ASP A 202 13.20 -12.06 13.53
CA ASP A 202 12.04 -12.74 14.10
C ASP A 202 10.74 -12.26 13.45
N VAL A 203 10.75 -11.04 12.92
CA VAL A 203 9.66 -10.47 12.13
C VAL A 203 10.26 -9.77 10.92
N VAL A 204 9.63 -9.90 9.76
CA VAL A 204 10.00 -9.19 8.52
C VAL A 204 8.79 -8.40 8.03
N SER A 205 8.99 -7.12 7.69
CA SER A 205 7.91 -6.26 7.19
C SER A 205 8.34 -5.52 5.93
N VAL A 206 7.45 -5.51 4.92
CA VAL A 206 7.71 -4.94 3.58
C VAL A 206 7.17 -3.53 3.50
N HIS A 207 8.05 -2.58 3.13
CA HIS A 207 7.75 -1.14 3.02
C HIS A 207 8.40 -0.48 1.80
N CYS A 208 8.93 -1.26 0.85
CA CYS A 208 9.47 -0.73 -0.40
C CYS A 208 8.37 -0.50 -1.44
N VAL A 209 8.64 0.36 -2.43
CA VAL A 209 7.73 0.58 -3.57
C VAL A 209 7.82 -0.58 -4.56
N LEU A 210 6.72 -0.82 -5.31
CA LEU A 210 6.72 -1.77 -6.42
C LEU A 210 7.34 -1.12 -7.67
N ASN A 211 8.39 -1.74 -8.18
CA ASN A 211 9.03 -1.40 -9.45
C ASN A 211 9.67 -2.67 -10.07
N ALA A 212 10.45 -2.52 -11.14
CA ALA A 212 11.10 -3.65 -11.81
C ALA A 212 12.10 -4.40 -10.91
N GLU A 213 12.75 -3.70 -9.95
CA GLU A 213 13.74 -4.29 -9.05
C GLU A 213 13.09 -5.02 -7.87
N THR A 214 11.90 -4.56 -7.44
CA THR A 214 11.22 -5.08 -6.25
C THR A 214 10.10 -6.07 -6.55
N LYS A 215 9.70 -6.21 -7.82
CA LYS A 215 8.73 -7.23 -8.23
C LYS A 215 9.29 -8.63 -7.97
N GLY A 216 8.59 -9.42 -7.15
CA GLY A 216 9.01 -10.77 -6.76
C GLY A 216 10.29 -10.81 -5.89
N LEU A 217 10.65 -9.68 -5.27
CA LEU A 217 11.86 -9.56 -4.43
C LEU A 217 11.89 -10.58 -3.29
N VAL A 218 10.73 -10.90 -2.72
CA VAL A 218 10.62 -11.91 -1.66
C VAL A 218 10.04 -13.19 -2.28
N GLY A 219 10.92 -14.10 -2.63
CA GLY A 219 10.57 -15.38 -3.23
C GLY A 219 10.95 -16.56 -2.34
N ALA A 220 10.97 -17.76 -2.92
CA ALA A 220 11.25 -19.01 -2.21
C ALA A 220 12.62 -19.02 -1.53
N ALA A 221 13.63 -18.37 -2.10
CA ALA A 221 14.96 -18.31 -1.51
C ALA A 221 15.01 -17.40 -0.28
N GLU A 222 14.23 -16.31 -0.28
CA GLU A 222 14.09 -15.36 0.81
C GLU A 222 13.31 -16.01 1.96
N PHE A 223 12.20 -16.70 1.70
CA PHE A 223 11.47 -17.44 2.73
C PHE A 223 12.32 -18.55 3.37
N ARG A 224 13.11 -19.31 2.59
CA ARG A 224 14.05 -20.30 3.14
C ARG A 224 15.17 -19.68 3.98
N ALA A 225 15.50 -18.41 3.76
CA ALA A 225 16.51 -17.73 4.57
C ALA A 225 15.95 -17.21 5.90
N MET A 226 14.63 -17.11 6.06
CA MET A 226 14.00 -16.70 7.32
C MET A 226 14.07 -17.81 8.37
N LYS A 227 13.91 -17.44 9.65
CA LYS A 227 13.77 -18.41 10.74
C LYS A 227 12.43 -19.16 10.60
N PRO A 228 12.33 -20.44 10.93
CA PRO A 228 11.04 -21.17 10.96
C PRO A 228 10.03 -20.55 11.93
N THR A 229 10.51 -19.80 12.92
CA THR A 229 9.68 -19.05 13.88
C THR A 229 9.35 -17.63 13.43
N ALA A 230 9.82 -17.20 12.27
CA ALA A 230 9.65 -15.82 11.81
C ALA A 230 8.23 -15.54 11.36
N LEU A 231 7.80 -14.30 11.57
CA LEU A 231 6.54 -13.73 11.08
C LEU A 231 6.82 -12.81 9.88
N PHE A 232 5.94 -12.85 8.90
CA PHE A 232 6.04 -12.03 7.69
C PHE A 232 4.86 -11.06 7.57
N VAL A 233 5.11 -9.78 7.29
CA VAL A 233 4.08 -8.73 7.15
C VAL A 233 4.26 -8.01 5.81
N ASN A 234 3.20 -7.87 5.03
CA ASN A 234 3.21 -7.07 3.81
C ASN A 234 2.04 -6.07 3.81
N VAL A 235 2.36 -4.79 3.90
CA VAL A 235 1.43 -3.65 3.81
C VAL A 235 1.79 -2.72 2.65
N SER A 236 2.64 -3.18 1.72
CA SER A 236 3.10 -2.38 0.59
C SER A 236 2.38 -2.74 -0.71
N ARG A 237 2.85 -3.76 -1.42
CA ARG A 237 2.21 -4.30 -2.65
C ARG A 237 2.36 -5.81 -2.69
N GLY A 238 1.28 -6.51 -3.12
CA GLY A 238 1.29 -7.97 -3.24
C GLY A 238 2.38 -8.48 -4.18
N ALA A 239 2.54 -7.85 -5.34
CA ALA A 239 3.49 -8.27 -6.36
C ALA A 239 4.98 -8.12 -6.00
N ILE A 240 5.32 -7.55 -4.83
CA ILE A 240 6.68 -7.59 -4.28
C ILE A 240 7.02 -9.00 -3.79
N VAL A 241 6.01 -9.80 -3.50
CA VAL A 241 6.12 -11.17 -2.99
C VAL A 241 5.74 -12.15 -4.10
N ASP A 242 6.50 -13.22 -4.23
CA ASP A 242 6.05 -14.41 -4.93
C ASP A 242 5.01 -15.13 -4.06
N GLU A 243 3.75 -14.94 -4.39
CA GLU A 243 2.63 -15.45 -3.61
C GLU A 243 2.56 -16.98 -3.59
N ALA A 244 3.03 -17.65 -4.63
CA ALA A 244 3.11 -19.10 -4.65
C ALA A 244 4.20 -19.60 -3.69
N ALA A 245 5.33 -18.90 -3.64
CA ALA A 245 6.40 -19.18 -2.68
C ALA A 245 5.96 -18.91 -1.23
N LEU A 246 5.19 -17.84 -0.98
CA LEU A 246 4.62 -17.55 0.34
C LEU A 246 3.67 -18.66 0.79
N LEU A 247 2.76 -19.10 -0.08
CA LEU A 247 1.82 -20.18 0.22
C LEU A 247 2.57 -21.48 0.54
N GLY A 248 3.61 -21.80 -0.23
CA GLY A 248 4.50 -22.94 0.04
C GLY A 248 5.21 -22.81 1.38
N ALA A 249 5.78 -21.65 1.68
CA ALA A 249 6.51 -21.40 2.93
C ALA A 249 5.62 -21.54 4.18
N LEU A 250 4.38 -21.09 4.10
CA LEU A 250 3.39 -21.25 5.18
C LEU A 250 2.96 -22.70 5.37
N ARG A 251 2.68 -23.41 4.27
CA ARG A 251 2.26 -24.82 4.29
C ARG A 251 3.37 -25.72 4.82
N ASP A 252 4.61 -25.49 4.39
CA ASP A 252 5.77 -26.32 4.72
C ASP A 252 6.43 -25.91 6.04
N GLY A 253 5.88 -24.91 6.75
CA GLY A 253 6.40 -24.44 8.04
C GLY A 253 7.76 -23.74 7.96
N GLN A 254 8.11 -23.19 6.80
CA GLN A 254 9.36 -22.42 6.62
C GLN A 254 9.30 -21.07 7.36
N ILE A 255 8.09 -20.54 7.58
CA ILE A 255 7.82 -19.39 8.43
C ILE A 255 6.62 -19.67 9.34
N ALA A 256 6.56 -19.05 10.50
CA ALA A 256 5.52 -19.30 11.50
C ALA A 256 4.17 -18.67 11.15
N GLY A 257 4.13 -17.65 10.31
CA GLY A 257 2.88 -17.01 9.90
C GLY A 257 3.07 -15.77 9.04
N ALA A 258 1.98 -15.30 8.43
CA ALA A 258 1.98 -14.11 7.61
C ALA A 258 0.77 -13.20 7.87
N ALA A 259 0.96 -11.88 7.76
CA ALA A 259 -0.11 -10.89 7.75
C ALA A 259 -0.02 -10.05 6.47
N LEU A 260 -1.10 -10.02 5.73
CA LEU A 260 -1.16 -9.41 4.41
C LEU A 260 -2.30 -8.40 4.35
N ASP A 261 -1.97 -7.17 4.00
CA ASP A 261 -2.96 -6.14 3.65
C ASP A 261 -3.17 -6.01 2.14
N VAL A 262 -2.22 -6.54 1.35
CA VAL A 262 -2.15 -6.36 -0.10
C VAL A 262 -1.90 -7.67 -0.83
N TYR A 263 -2.40 -7.76 -2.06
CA TYR A 263 -2.33 -8.95 -2.91
C TYR A 263 -1.89 -8.56 -4.33
N SER A 264 -1.32 -9.50 -5.09
CA SER A 264 -0.93 -9.24 -6.48
C SER A 264 -2.14 -9.07 -7.39
N GLN A 265 -3.26 -9.67 -7.01
CA GLN A 265 -4.57 -9.51 -7.62
C GLN A 265 -5.57 -9.15 -6.52
N GLU A 266 -6.23 -8.02 -6.64
CA GLU A 266 -7.27 -7.54 -5.71
C GLU A 266 -8.60 -7.39 -6.45
N PRO A 267 -9.72 -7.73 -5.79
CA PRO A 267 -9.88 -8.20 -4.41
C PRO A 267 -9.50 -9.67 -4.21
N LEU A 268 -9.06 -10.03 -2.98
CA LEU A 268 -8.81 -11.41 -2.57
C LEU A 268 -10.15 -12.17 -2.40
N ALA A 269 -10.52 -12.95 -3.40
CA ALA A 269 -11.73 -13.76 -3.34
C ALA A 269 -11.53 -15.03 -2.48
N LYS A 270 -12.63 -15.51 -1.86
CA LYS A 270 -12.64 -16.76 -1.08
C LYS A 270 -12.42 -18.01 -1.94
N SER A 271 -12.63 -17.93 -3.24
CA SER A 271 -12.43 -19.02 -4.21
C SER A 271 -11.97 -18.45 -5.54
N GLY A 272 -11.21 -19.23 -6.31
CA GLY A 272 -10.72 -18.83 -7.64
C GLY A 272 -9.51 -17.90 -7.63
N HIS A 273 -9.10 -17.38 -6.48
CA HIS A 273 -7.88 -16.60 -6.33
C HIS A 273 -6.71 -17.50 -5.93
N PRO A 274 -5.46 -17.27 -6.40
CA PRO A 274 -4.30 -18.08 -6.03
C PRO A 274 -4.08 -18.23 -4.53
N LEU A 275 -4.38 -17.18 -3.75
CA LEU A 275 -4.25 -17.17 -2.30
C LEU A 275 -5.55 -17.51 -1.54
N SER A 276 -6.62 -17.98 -2.20
CA SER A 276 -7.88 -18.34 -1.51
C SER A 276 -7.68 -19.33 -0.36
N ALA A 277 -6.70 -20.24 -0.49
CA ALA A 277 -6.37 -21.21 0.56
C ALA A 277 -5.97 -20.56 1.90
N LEU A 278 -5.44 -19.33 1.89
CA LEU A 278 -5.02 -18.61 3.10
C LEU A 278 -6.20 -18.26 4.03
N HIS A 279 -7.44 -18.22 3.51
CA HIS A 279 -8.63 -18.01 4.36
C HIS A 279 -8.81 -19.11 5.42
N ALA A 280 -8.34 -20.34 5.14
CA ALA A 280 -8.42 -21.49 6.04
C ALA A 280 -7.19 -21.65 6.94
N VAL A 281 -6.13 -20.86 6.76
CA VAL A 281 -4.87 -21.00 7.49
C VAL A 281 -4.93 -20.15 8.77
N ASP A 282 -4.76 -20.79 9.94
CA ASP A 282 -4.90 -20.11 11.24
C ASP A 282 -3.78 -19.11 11.54
N ASN A 283 -2.56 -19.41 11.10
CA ASN A 283 -1.39 -18.56 11.30
C ASN A 283 -1.27 -17.44 10.24
N VAL A 284 -2.36 -17.05 9.62
CA VAL A 284 -2.41 -15.97 8.63
C VAL A 284 -3.47 -14.94 9.03
N VAL A 285 -3.11 -13.67 8.96
CA VAL A 285 -4.03 -12.52 9.08
C VAL A 285 -4.19 -11.91 7.69
N LEU A 286 -5.42 -11.86 7.19
CA LEU A 286 -5.76 -11.24 5.91
C LEU A 286 -6.54 -9.96 6.17
N PHE A 287 -6.08 -8.87 5.56
CA PHE A 287 -6.70 -7.56 5.66
C PHE A 287 -6.95 -7.02 4.24
N PRO A 288 -8.05 -6.29 3.99
CA PRO A 288 -8.50 -6.02 2.62
C PRO A 288 -8.00 -4.66 2.09
N HIS A 289 -6.69 -4.40 2.15
CA HIS A 289 -6.01 -3.17 1.72
C HIS A 289 -6.56 -1.92 2.45
N LEU A 290 -6.76 -2.02 3.78
CA LEU A 290 -7.36 -0.98 4.61
C LEU A 290 -6.45 -0.49 5.76
N THR A 291 -5.15 -0.82 5.78
CA THR A 291 -4.23 -0.27 6.79
C THR A 291 -4.12 1.25 6.73
N PHE A 292 -4.51 1.88 5.62
CA PHE A 292 -4.56 3.33 5.48
C PHE A 292 -5.89 3.96 5.94
N PHE A 293 -6.96 3.17 6.12
CA PHE A 293 -8.33 3.66 6.20
C PHE A 293 -8.72 4.00 7.64
N THR A 294 -8.43 5.23 8.04
CA THR A 294 -8.90 5.84 9.29
C THR A 294 -9.59 7.17 8.99
N LYS A 295 -10.37 7.66 9.94
CA LYS A 295 -11.05 8.95 9.82
C LYS A 295 -10.05 10.07 9.50
N GLU A 296 -8.98 10.16 10.26
CA GLU A 296 -7.98 11.21 10.15
C GLU A 296 -7.19 11.12 8.83
N ALA A 297 -6.88 9.91 8.37
CA ALA A 297 -6.23 9.71 7.07
C ALA A 297 -7.18 10.07 5.92
N THR A 298 -8.47 9.70 6.03
CA THR A 298 -9.47 10.03 5.02
C THR A 298 -9.68 11.54 4.93
N GLU A 299 -9.76 12.26 6.06
CA GLU A 299 -9.86 13.73 6.08
C GLU A 299 -8.67 14.39 5.36
N ARG A 300 -7.44 13.96 5.66
CA ARG A 300 -6.23 14.45 4.96
C ARG A 300 -6.22 14.10 3.48
N LEU A 301 -6.67 12.89 3.11
CA LEU A 301 -6.76 12.44 1.72
C LEU A 301 -7.73 13.31 0.93
N GLU A 302 -8.92 13.57 1.48
CA GLU A 302 -9.95 14.38 0.84
C GLU A 302 -9.49 15.83 0.65
N GLU A 303 -8.88 16.42 1.68
CA GLU A 303 -8.36 17.79 1.64
C GLU A 303 -7.29 17.95 0.53
N ASP A 304 -6.27 17.11 0.54
CA ASP A 304 -5.20 17.17 -0.47
C ASP A 304 -5.71 16.83 -1.89
N THR A 305 -6.65 15.87 -2.01
CA THR A 305 -7.27 15.52 -3.30
C THR A 305 -8.02 16.71 -3.88
N LEU A 306 -8.81 17.41 -3.07
CA LEU A 306 -9.54 18.61 -3.48
C LEU A 306 -8.59 19.73 -3.90
N ALA A 307 -7.54 19.97 -3.12
CA ALA A 307 -6.55 20.99 -3.45
C ALA A 307 -5.94 20.72 -4.84
N ARG A 308 -5.51 19.48 -5.11
CA ARG A 308 -4.95 19.08 -6.42
C ARG A 308 -5.99 19.17 -7.54
N ALA A 309 -7.23 18.74 -7.28
CA ALA A 309 -8.32 18.81 -8.25
C ALA A 309 -8.61 20.25 -8.68
N PHE A 310 -8.75 21.17 -7.72
CA PHE A 310 -9.01 22.57 -8.03
C PHE A 310 -7.83 23.27 -8.70
N GLU A 311 -6.58 22.98 -8.33
CA GLU A 311 -5.40 23.48 -9.04
C GLU A 311 -5.47 23.17 -10.54
N ILE A 312 -5.80 21.92 -10.90
CA ILE A 312 -5.92 21.47 -12.30
C ILE A 312 -7.11 22.15 -12.98
N LEU A 313 -8.29 22.17 -12.34
CA LEU A 313 -9.51 22.71 -12.93
C LEU A 313 -9.44 24.21 -13.18
N GLU A 314 -8.73 24.95 -12.34
CA GLU A 314 -8.49 26.39 -12.43
C GLU A 314 -7.32 26.75 -13.37
N GLY A 315 -6.66 25.75 -13.96
CA GLY A 315 -5.52 25.96 -14.86
C GLY A 315 -4.24 26.42 -14.15
N ARG A 316 -4.16 26.21 -12.83
CA ARG A 316 -2.95 26.45 -12.04
C ARG A 316 -1.98 25.27 -12.18
N LYS A 317 -0.70 25.49 -11.91
CA LYS A 317 0.26 24.38 -11.78
C LYS A 317 -0.10 23.53 -10.57
N VAL A 318 -0.18 22.22 -10.75
CA VAL A 318 -0.51 21.30 -9.66
C VAL A 318 0.74 20.96 -8.83
N LEU A 319 0.60 21.00 -7.50
CA LEU A 319 1.69 20.72 -6.59
C LEU A 319 1.95 19.21 -6.46
N VAL A 320 3.11 18.76 -6.89
CA VAL A 320 3.60 17.39 -6.76
C VAL A 320 4.48 17.28 -5.51
N LYS A 321 3.94 16.70 -4.43
CA LYS A 321 4.67 16.43 -3.18
C LYS A 321 5.51 15.15 -3.26
N SER A 322 5.14 14.23 -4.15
CA SER A 322 5.82 12.95 -4.30
C SER A 322 7.27 13.09 -4.75
N ARG A 323 8.14 12.26 -4.18
CA ARG A 323 9.54 12.10 -4.59
C ARG A 323 9.75 10.99 -5.61
N ASP A 324 8.69 10.31 -6.08
CA ASP A 324 8.80 9.27 -7.09
C ASP A 324 9.38 9.86 -8.40
N PRO A 325 10.46 9.29 -8.94
CA PRO A 325 11.11 9.81 -10.15
C PRO A 325 10.18 9.88 -11.36
N ARG A 326 9.18 8.97 -11.44
CA ARG A 326 8.20 8.97 -12.53
C ARG A 326 7.37 10.25 -12.54
N LEU A 327 6.98 10.75 -11.37
CA LEU A 327 6.25 12.01 -11.22
C LEU A 327 7.17 13.21 -11.33
N ARG A 328 8.38 13.15 -10.75
CA ARG A 328 9.39 14.23 -10.83
C ARG A 328 9.88 14.49 -12.25
N GLY A 329 9.76 13.52 -13.16
CA GLY A 329 10.13 13.68 -14.56
C GLY A 329 9.11 14.45 -15.41
N GLN A 330 8.01 14.96 -14.85
CA GLN A 330 7.02 15.77 -15.57
C GLN A 330 7.51 17.21 -15.76
N THR A 331 7.10 17.84 -16.87
CA THR A 331 7.51 19.23 -17.20
C THR A 331 6.33 20.17 -17.41
N ALA A 332 5.14 19.64 -17.72
CA ALA A 332 3.95 20.41 -18.02
C ALA A 332 2.98 20.43 -16.84
N GLY A 333 2.46 21.61 -16.52
CA GLY A 333 1.36 21.79 -15.57
C GLY A 333 1.68 21.48 -14.09
N VAL A 334 2.95 21.30 -13.73
CA VAL A 334 3.37 20.91 -12.37
C VAL A 334 4.29 21.93 -11.71
N VAL A 335 4.28 21.93 -10.38
CA VAL A 335 5.29 22.52 -9.50
C VAL A 335 5.64 21.50 -8.43
N PHE A 336 6.91 21.39 -8.07
CA PHE A 336 7.37 20.40 -7.11
C PHE A 336 7.54 20.99 -5.72
N ALA A 337 7.09 20.27 -4.70
CA ALA A 337 7.51 20.56 -3.33
C ALA A 337 9.03 20.28 -3.19
N ASP A 338 9.69 21.05 -2.33
CA ASP A 338 11.12 20.95 -2.01
C ASP A 338 11.48 19.60 -1.33
#